data_a245d03780d9e0a414151cb3f46aad6a
#
_entry.id   a245d03780d9e0a414151cb3f46aad6a
#
_cell.length_a   1.000
_cell.length_b   1.000
_cell.length_c   1.000
_cell.angle_alpha   90.00
_cell.angle_beta   90.00
_cell.angle_gamma   90.00
#
_symmetry.space_group_name_H-M   'P 1'
#
loop_
_entity.id
_entity.type
_entity.pdbx_description
1 polymer ?
#
loop_
_entity_poly.entity_id
_entity_poly.type
_entity_poly.pdbx_seq_one_letter_code
_entity_poly.pdbx_strand_id
1 'polypeptide(L)'
;NVVDPTSANQKYTDSKGNNRSEEIFIRGGYFVLKGAGRGKTTLVMDTPNLPNNSEQMWSSPMMINIKHNSGLSDLTTVTGDAARGTFSVEVASAAGIGKGDWVCLSLSNNDPTLVAQELAPHRVEGNMTDIQTITVEDYHQVASVSGNRVTFAEPIMYAVEAKWGWKIRKYPHYEHVGVEDLTFEGRSKENFGHHASWEDDGAYKPLNMMRLTDSWIRRVDFRGVSEALSIVSSANCSAYDIEISGNRGHSGVRSQSSSRIFIGKVCDRSRGQAVSPPYTSTGYFENAGQYHASGVSNTSLGAVLWNNTWGDDAFFESHSRQPRATLVDRCTGGFVQWRFGGDETNVPNHLGDLTIWNLNATRAAHDFGAEPFKWWLSSDKWWKTMPPIIVGFHGAAVTFDESAEQVKYLESNGAAVEPLSLYEAQLRQRLGYVPAWLNSLK
;
A
#
# COMPACT_ATOMS: atom_id res chain seq x y z
N ASN A 1 -16.36 -6.44 26.11
CA ASN A 1 -17.49 -5.69 25.59
C ASN A 1 -17.51 -5.85 24.08
N VAL A 2 -18.59 -6.40 23.54
CA VAL A 2 -18.83 -6.42 22.10
C VAL A 2 -19.40 -5.03 21.75
N VAL A 3 -18.70 -4.29 20.93
CA VAL A 3 -19.26 -3.09 20.31
C VAL A 3 -19.99 -3.56 19.07
N ASP A 4 -21.29 -3.45 19.06
CA ASP A 4 -22.09 -3.69 17.87
C ASP A 4 -22.00 -2.45 16.97
N PRO A 5 -21.28 -2.51 15.85
CA PRO A 5 -21.15 -1.39 14.95
C PRO A 5 -22.46 -1.07 14.21
N THR A 6 -23.46 -1.95 14.26
CA THR A 6 -24.77 -1.67 13.63
C THR A 6 -25.47 -0.51 14.27
N SER A 7 -25.24 -0.25 15.56
CA SER A 7 -25.75 0.95 16.23
C SER A 7 -25.03 2.23 15.81
N ALA A 8 -23.77 2.12 15.35
CA ALA A 8 -22.95 3.24 14.86
C ALA A 8 -23.01 3.39 13.35
N ASN A 9 -23.29 2.29 12.63
CA ASN A 9 -23.44 2.25 11.17
C ASN A 9 -24.93 2.11 10.80
N GLN A 10 -25.77 2.95 11.34
CA GLN A 10 -27.19 2.94 11.00
C GLN A 10 -27.37 3.15 9.49
N LYS A 11 -28.17 2.29 8.89
CA LYS A 11 -28.57 2.46 7.50
C LYS A 11 -29.51 3.65 7.43
N TYR A 12 -29.17 4.64 6.64
CA TYR A 12 -30.03 5.80 6.39
C TYR A 12 -30.17 6.04 4.89
N THR A 13 -31.22 6.70 4.49
CA THR A 13 -31.40 7.15 3.12
C THR A 13 -30.95 8.60 3.02
N ASP A 14 -29.98 8.89 2.16
CA ASP A 14 -29.49 10.25 1.96
C ASP A 14 -30.50 11.12 1.18
N SER A 15 -30.19 12.40 1.04
CA SER A 15 -31.05 13.36 0.33
C SER A 15 -31.25 13.07 -1.16
N LYS A 16 -30.47 12.13 -1.71
CA LYS A 16 -30.59 11.65 -3.10
C LYS A 16 -31.34 10.33 -3.21
N GLY A 17 -31.85 9.80 -2.10
CA GLY A 17 -32.59 8.54 -2.07
C GLY A 17 -31.72 7.28 -2.00
N ASN A 18 -30.41 7.41 -1.79
CA ASN A 18 -29.53 6.24 -1.69
C ASN A 18 -29.45 5.74 -0.23
N ASN A 19 -29.44 4.42 -0.06
CA ASN A 19 -29.16 3.81 1.22
C ASN A 19 -27.66 3.95 1.56
N ARG A 20 -27.36 4.36 2.79
CA ARG A 20 -26.01 4.60 3.29
C ARG A 20 -25.80 3.87 4.61
N SER A 21 -24.53 3.58 4.89
CA SER A 21 -24.08 3.18 6.21
C SER A 21 -23.29 4.33 6.86
N GLU A 22 -23.48 4.54 8.14
CA GLU A 22 -22.69 5.53 8.88
C GLU A 22 -21.36 4.95 9.29
N GLU A 23 -20.32 5.79 9.22
CA GLU A 23 -18.98 5.48 9.70
C GLU A 23 -18.77 6.06 11.11
N ILE A 24 -17.98 5.39 11.92
CA ILE A 24 -17.47 5.95 13.18
C ILE A 24 -16.28 6.84 12.85
N PHE A 25 -16.50 8.16 12.81
CA PHE A 25 -15.43 9.11 12.57
C PHE A 25 -14.69 9.45 13.85
N ILE A 26 -13.37 9.25 13.85
CA ILE A 26 -12.47 9.72 14.91
C ILE A 26 -11.62 10.85 14.33
N ARG A 27 -11.67 12.02 14.97
CA ARG A 27 -10.94 13.23 14.57
C ARG A 27 -10.08 13.70 15.72
N GLY A 28 -8.79 13.90 15.45
CA GLY A 28 -7.79 14.32 16.43
C GLY A 28 -6.53 13.49 16.35
N GLY A 29 -5.49 13.95 16.97
CA GLY A 29 -4.23 13.25 17.17
C GLY A 29 -3.95 12.97 18.65
N TYR A 30 -2.77 12.40 18.95
CA TYR A 30 -2.28 12.15 20.31
C TYR A 30 -3.19 11.26 21.16
N PHE A 31 -3.73 10.19 20.56
CA PHE A 31 -4.52 9.20 21.27
C PHE A 31 -4.19 7.77 20.82
N VAL A 32 -4.55 6.80 21.64
CA VAL A 32 -4.45 5.37 21.32
C VAL A 32 -5.80 4.70 21.53
N LEU A 33 -6.34 4.10 20.48
CA LEU A 33 -7.44 3.13 20.59
C LEU A 33 -6.84 1.79 21.01
N LYS A 34 -7.04 1.43 22.26
CA LYS A 34 -6.38 0.25 22.86
C LYS A 34 -7.37 -0.71 23.50
N GLY A 35 -7.24 -1.98 23.16
CA GLY A 35 -7.93 -3.09 23.82
C GLY A 35 -7.11 -3.69 24.98
N ALA A 36 -7.66 -4.73 25.58
CA ALA A 36 -7.01 -5.52 26.65
C ALA A 36 -6.10 -6.64 26.11
N GLY A 37 -5.99 -6.78 24.79
CA GLY A 37 -5.20 -7.78 24.08
C GLY A 37 -6.00 -8.42 22.94
N ARG A 38 -5.26 -9.06 22.02
CA ARG A 38 -5.83 -9.89 20.94
C ARG A 38 -6.76 -10.96 21.52
N GLY A 39 -7.96 -11.10 20.97
CA GLY A 39 -8.98 -12.03 21.45
C GLY A 39 -9.61 -11.70 22.80
N LYS A 40 -9.13 -10.65 23.52
CA LYS A 40 -9.71 -10.17 24.77
C LYS A 40 -10.65 -8.98 24.55
N THR A 41 -10.30 -8.08 23.65
CA THR A 41 -11.18 -7.02 23.16
C THR A 41 -11.44 -7.25 21.70
N THR A 42 -12.70 -7.48 21.34
CA THR A 42 -13.11 -7.68 19.94
C THR A 42 -14.13 -6.63 19.55
N LEU A 43 -13.89 -5.96 18.44
CA LEU A 43 -14.82 -5.08 17.76
C LEU A 43 -15.43 -5.87 16.60
N VAL A 44 -16.73 -6.12 16.67
CA VAL A 44 -17.44 -7.02 15.75
C VAL A 44 -18.28 -6.22 14.76
N MET A 45 -18.12 -6.51 13.48
CA MET A 45 -19.00 -6.08 12.41
C MET A 45 -19.97 -7.22 12.08
N ASP A 46 -21.11 -7.29 12.77
CA ASP A 46 -22.10 -8.34 12.57
C ASP A 46 -22.90 -8.17 11.26
N THR A 47 -23.02 -6.95 10.78
CA THR A 47 -23.71 -6.65 9.52
C THR A 47 -22.75 -5.95 8.56
N PRO A 48 -22.90 -6.23 7.25
CA PRO A 48 -22.06 -5.60 6.25
C PRO A 48 -22.39 -4.11 6.07
N ASN A 49 -21.39 -3.30 5.79
CA ASN A 49 -21.60 -1.93 5.35
C ASN A 49 -22.07 -1.90 3.91
N LEU A 50 -23.18 -1.20 3.66
CA LEU A 50 -23.70 -1.04 2.31
C LEU A 50 -22.77 -0.16 1.47
N PRO A 51 -22.63 -0.43 0.16
CA PRO A 51 -21.84 0.41 -0.73
C PRO A 51 -22.45 1.82 -0.82
N ASN A 52 -21.58 2.83 -0.86
CA ASN A 52 -21.98 4.21 -1.07
C ASN A 52 -22.52 4.48 -2.48
N ASN A 53 -22.09 3.67 -3.42
CA ASN A 53 -22.59 3.62 -4.79
C ASN A 53 -22.82 2.14 -5.17
N SER A 54 -24.06 1.77 -5.45
CA SER A 54 -24.43 0.40 -5.79
C SER A 54 -23.74 -0.13 -7.04
N GLU A 55 -23.33 0.75 -7.94
CA GLU A 55 -22.57 0.44 -9.16
C GLU A 55 -21.08 0.16 -8.90
N GLN A 56 -20.62 0.43 -7.68
CA GLN A 56 -19.20 0.33 -7.29
C GLN A 56 -19.03 -0.62 -6.09
N MET A 57 -18.70 -1.86 -6.35
CA MET A 57 -18.56 -2.91 -5.34
C MET A 57 -17.62 -2.54 -4.19
N TRP A 58 -16.57 -1.77 -4.46
CA TRP A 58 -15.57 -1.33 -3.48
C TRP A 58 -15.99 -0.13 -2.63
N SER A 59 -17.14 0.49 -2.90
CA SER A 59 -17.54 1.76 -2.30
C SER A 59 -18.17 1.66 -0.90
N SER A 60 -18.22 0.47 -0.30
CA SER A 60 -18.64 0.32 1.08
C SER A 60 -17.72 1.10 2.02
N PRO A 61 -18.26 1.88 2.97
CA PRO A 61 -17.44 2.64 3.91
C PRO A 61 -16.73 1.73 4.91
N MET A 62 -15.71 2.27 5.57
CA MET A 62 -15.05 1.60 6.70
C MET A 62 -15.93 1.71 7.95
N MET A 63 -15.83 0.75 8.87
CA MET A 63 -16.52 0.86 10.18
C MET A 63 -15.96 2.02 10.99
N ILE A 64 -14.65 2.07 11.15
CA ILE A 64 -13.95 3.17 11.84
C ILE A 64 -13.06 3.90 10.85
N ASN A 65 -13.23 5.22 10.79
CA ASN A 65 -12.46 6.09 9.92
C ASN A 65 -11.75 7.17 10.75
N ILE A 66 -10.46 6.96 10.97
CA ILE A 66 -9.60 7.92 11.67
C ILE A 66 -9.00 8.84 10.62
N LYS A 67 -9.52 10.06 10.49
CA LYS A 67 -9.09 10.92 9.38
C LYS A 67 -9.14 12.41 9.67
N HIS A 68 -8.18 13.15 9.08
CA HIS A 68 -8.29 14.59 8.88
C HIS A 68 -9.06 14.87 7.58
N ASN A 69 -10.01 15.81 7.61
CA ASN A 69 -10.92 16.04 6.48
C ASN A 69 -10.37 16.99 5.41
N SER A 70 -9.43 17.88 5.75
CA SER A 70 -8.92 18.88 4.81
C SER A 70 -7.92 18.26 3.84
N GLY A 71 -7.96 18.69 2.58
CA GLY A 71 -7.01 18.33 1.55
C GLY A 71 -5.75 19.20 1.56
N LEU A 72 -4.85 18.91 0.62
CA LEU A 72 -3.64 19.69 0.36
C LEU A 72 -4.00 21.06 -0.23
N SER A 73 -3.19 22.10 0.09
CA SER A 73 -3.28 23.42 -0.53
C SER A 73 -1.89 23.95 -0.87
N ASP A 74 -1.75 24.65 -2.00
CA ASP A 74 -0.47 25.14 -2.47
C ASP A 74 0.11 26.22 -1.54
N LEU A 75 1.41 26.12 -1.25
CA LEU A 75 2.18 27.12 -0.49
C LEU A 75 3.16 27.86 -1.41
N THR A 76 3.99 27.12 -2.15
CA THR A 76 5.04 27.70 -2.99
C THR A 76 5.45 26.76 -4.10
N THR A 77 6.14 27.28 -5.11
CA THR A 77 6.77 26.52 -6.18
C THR A 77 8.22 26.22 -5.86
N VAL A 78 8.72 25.07 -6.31
CA VAL A 78 10.15 24.70 -6.25
C VAL A 78 10.87 25.35 -7.43
N THR A 79 12.02 25.96 -7.18
CA THR A 79 12.78 26.76 -8.17
C THR A 79 14.14 26.17 -8.53
N GLY A 80 14.61 25.17 -7.80
CA GLY A 80 15.89 24.49 -8.05
C GLY A 80 15.75 22.99 -8.08
N ASP A 81 16.61 22.34 -8.86
CA ASP A 81 16.67 20.88 -8.92
C ASP A 81 17.21 20.30 -7.60
N ALA A 82 16.75 19.10 -7.26
CA ALA A 82 17.26 18.37 -6.11
C ALA A 82 17.34 16.87 -6.41
N ALA A 83 18.49 16.28 -6.14
CA ALA A 83 18.69 14.86 -6.37
C ALA A 83 17.92 14.02 -5.35
N ARG A 84 17.44 12.85 -5.77
CA ARG A 84 16.93 11.82 -4.87
C ARG A 84 17.94 11.49 -3.76
N GLY A 85 17.48 11.37 -2.53
CA GLY A 85 18.31 11.12 -1.35
C GLY A 85 18.86 12.39 -0.69
N THR A 86 18.72 13.57 -1.29
CA THR A 86 19.02 14.84 -0.63
C THR A 86 17.87 15.26 0.29
N PHE A 87 18.09 16.29 1.11
CA PHE A 87 17.14 16.66 2.17
C PHE A 87 16.52 18.05 1.96
N SER A 88 16.83 18.75 0.89
CA SER A 88 16.37 20.13 0.75
C SER A 88 16.00 20.49 -0.69
N VAL A 89 15.09 21.46 -0.80
CA VAL A 89 14.71 22.10 -2.05
C VAL A 89 14.81 23.62 -1.92
N GLU A 90 15.08 24.30 -3.04
CA GLU A 90 14.94 25.74 -3.18
C GLU A 90 13.53 26.08 -3.65
N VAL A 91 12.91 27.09 -3.05
CA VAL A 91 11.53 27.51 -3.35
C VAL A 91 11.46 29.00 -3.70
N ALA A 92 10.40 29.40 -4.39
CA ALA A 92 10.18 30.82 -4.74
C ALA A 92 9.97 31.70 -3.49
N SER A 93 9.32 31.17 -2.46
CA SER A 93 9.17 31.83 -1.17
C SER A 93 8.91 30.77 -0.10
N ALA A 94 9.64 30.84 1.01
CA ALA A 94 9.42 30.01 2.18
C ALA A 94 8.48 30.68 3.21
N ALA A 95 7.82 31.76 2.87
CA ALA A 95 6.85 32.43 3.75
C ALA A 95 5.72 31.47 4.14
N GLY A 96 5.47 31.35 5.45
CA GLY A 96 4.46 30.43 5.97
C GLY A 96 4.87 28.97 6.08
N ILE A 97 6.18 28.67 5.89
CA ILE A 97 6.77 27.34 6.13
C ILE A 97 7.75 27.47 7.30
N GLY A 98 7.59 26.66 8.32
CA GLY A 98 8.41 26.68 9.53
C GLY A 98 8.91 25.30 9.93
N LYS A 99 9.93 25.29 10.81
CA LYS A 99 10.42 24.05 11.42
C LYS A 99 9.28 23.33 12.16
N GLY A 100 9.15 22.03 11.91
CA GLY A 100 8.12 21.16 12.49
C GLY A 100 6.85 21.04 11.64
N ASP A 101 6.64 21.94 10.66
CA ASP A 101 5.51 21.80 9.76
C ASP A 101 5.61 20.53 8.92
N TRP A 102 4.49 19.91 8.67
CA TRP A 102 4.38 18.85 7.68
C TRP A 102 3.88 19.43 6.35
N VAL A 103 4.58 19.07 5.29
CA VAL A 103 4.30 19.54 3.92
C VAL A 103 4.31 18.37 2.95
N CYS A 104 3.70 18.56 1.79
CA CYS A 104 3.80 17.64 0.67
C CYS A 104 4.63 18.27 -0.44
N LEU A 105 5.77 17.66 -0.77
CA LEU A 105 6.53 17.94 -1.99
C LEU A 105 5.82 17.22 -3.13
N SER A 106 5.20 17.94 -4.05
CA SER A 106 4.30 17.35 -5.02
C SER A 106 4.59 17.76 -6.45
N LEU A 107 4.36 16.81 -7.35
CA LEU A 107 4.35 16.99 -8.79
C LEU A 107 3.00 16.56 -9.35
N SER A 108 2.47 17.29 -10.30
CA SER A 108 1.40 16.86 -11.20
C SER A 108 1.65 17.51 -12.55
N ASN A 109 2.10 16.74 -13.51
CA ASN A 109 2.52 17.24 -14.81
C ASN A 109 2.25 16.22 -15.92
N ASN A 110 1.78 16.68 -17.07
CA ASN A 110 1.44 15.85 -18.22
C ASN A 110 2.35 16.08 -19.45
N ASP A 111 3.54 16.64 -19.26
CA ASP A 111 4.52 16.78 -20.34
C ASP A 111 4.88 15.41 -20.92
N PRO A 112 4.75 15.20 -22.24
CA PRO A 112 5.05 13.91 -22.86
C PRO A 112 6.48 13.43 -22.64
N THR A 113 7.45 14.35 -22.45
CA THR A 113 8.84 13.99 -22.17
C THR A 113 8.99 13.40 -20.80
N LEU A 114 8.32 13.98 -19.79
CA LEU A 114 8.29 13.43 -18.43
C LEU A 114 7.62 12.05 -18.40
N VAL A 115 6.48 11.93 -19.07
CA VAL A 115 5.76 10.64 -19.16
C VAL A 115 6.64 9.57 -19.82
N ALA A 116 7.33 9.91 -20.91
CA ALA A 116 8.22 8.97 -21.58
C ALA A 116 9.43 8.57 -20.71
N GLN A 117 9.98 9.50 -19.92
CA GLN A 117 11.06 9.21 -18.96
C GLN A 117 10.61 8.23 -17.87
N GLU A 118 9.40 8.41 -17.33
CA GLU A 118 8.86 7.53 -16.29
C GLU A 118 8.56 6.12 -16.78
N LEU A 119 8.22 5.96 -18.04
CA LEU A 119 7.88 4.66 -18.64
C LEU A 119 9.05 3.95 -19.30
N ALA A 120 10.20 4.60 -19.47
CA ALA A 120 11.35 3.93 -20.11
C ALA A 120 11.78 2.67 -19.34
N PRO A 121 12.08 1.55 -20.03
CA PRO A 121 12.24 1.39 -21.51
C PRO A 121 10.92 1.22 -22.28
N HIS A 122 9.78 1.17 -21.62
CA HIS A 122 8.47 1.08 -22.26
C HIS A 122 7.98 2.43 -22.79
N ARG A 123 6.83 2.42 -23.45
CA ARG A 123 6.14 3.60 -23.97
C ARG A 123 4.66 3.56 -23.59
N VAL A 124 4.00 4.70 -23.69
CA VAL A 124 2.55 4.78 -23.49
C VAL A 124 1.83 3.89 -24.49
N GLU A 125 0.94 3.06 -24.01
CA GLU A 125 0.06 2.21 -24.83
C GLU A 125 -1.41 2.59 -24.61
N GLY A 126 -2.30 2.14 -25.51
CA GLY A 126 -3.69 2.60 -25.57
C GLY A 126 -4.53 2.35 -24.34
N ASN A 127 -4.15 1.38 -23.49
CA ASN A 127 -4.85 1.07 -22.23
C ASN A 127 -4.24 1.77 -20.98
N MET A 128 -3.27 2.66 -21.16
CA MET A 128 -2.62 3.43 -20.10
C MET A 128 -3.20 4.83 -19.99
N THR A 129 -4.48 4.96 -19.70
CA THR A 129 -5.16 6.25 -19.73
C THR A 129 -4.74 7.19 -18.62
N ASP A 130 -4.44 6.67 -17.43
CA ASP A 130 -4.09 7.49 -16.26
C ASP A 130 -2.62 7.92 -16.21
N ILE A 131 -1.73 7.26 -16.97
CA ILE A 131 -0.31 7.63 -16.99
C ILE A 131 -0.03 8.90 -17.81
N GLN A 132 -1.01 9.50 -18.43
CA GLN A 132 -0.84 10.76 -19.14
C GLN A 132 -0.50 11.93 -18.22
N THR A 133 -0.62 11.77 -16.92
CA THR A 133 -0.20 12.75 -15.92
C THR A 133 0.66 12.06 -14.87
N ILE A 134 1.91 12.48 -14.73
CA ILE A 134 2.79 12.01 -13.67
C ILE A 134 2.45 12.74 -12.38
N THR A 135 2.11 11.96 -11.35
CA THR A 135 1.78 12.47 -10.02
C THR A 135 2.74 11.90 -8.98
N VAL A 136 3.31 12.77 -8.16
CA VAL A 136 4.13 12.41 -7.00
C VAL A 136 3.64 13.18 -5.79
N GLU A 137 3.50 12.51 -4.66
CA GLU A 137 3.18 13.10 -3.36
C GLU A 137 4.16 12.54 -2.33
N ASP A 138 5.16 13.34 -1.96
CA ASP A 138 6.16 13.00 -0.96
C ASP A 138 5.98 13.90 0.27
N TYR A 139 5.49 13.31 1.37
CA TYR A 139 5.16 14.04 2.60
C TYR A 139 6.38 14.14 3.49
N HIS A 140 6.71 15.33 3.97
CA HIS A 140 7.90 15.59 4.76
C HIS A 140 7.63 16.48 5.97
N GLN A 141 8.35 16.21 7.06
CA GLN A 141 8.47 17.18 8.13
C GLN A 141 9.61 18.16 7.85
N VAL A 142 9.35 19.45 8.01
CA VAL A 142 10.36 20.51 7.84
C VAL A 142 11.31 20.51 9.02
N ALA A 143 12.58 20.21 8.79
CA ALA A 143 13.64 20.24 9.80
C ALA A 143 14.17 21.65 10.02
N SER A 144 14.30 22.47 8.96
CA SER A 144 14.73 23.86 9.03
C SER A 144 14.38 24.63 7.75
N VAL A 145 14.37 25.96 7.87
CA VAL A 145 14.23 26.90 6.75
C VAL A 145 15.35 27.93 6.85
N SER A 146 16.03 28.20 5.73
CA SER A 146 17.09 29.21 5.66
C SER A 146 16.95 29.98 4.32
N GLY A 147 16.53 31.24 4.38
CA GLY A 147 16.15 31.98 3.18
C GLY A 147 15.02 31.27 2.45
N ASN A 148 15.23 30.92 1.20
CA ASN A 148 14.27 30.16 0.38
C ASN A 148 14.61 28.65 0.31
N ARG A 149 15.55 28.15 1.13
CA ARG A 149 15.84 26.73 1.24
C ARG A 149 15.02 26.09 2.34
N VAL A 150 14.21 25.11 1.97
CA VAL A 150 13.43 24.25 2.88
C VAL A 150 14.16 22.91 3.02
N THR A 151 14.53 22.55 4.25
CA THR A 151 15.20 21.28 4.56
C THR A 151 14.24 20.37 5.30
N PHE A 152 14.16 19.12 4.89
CA PHE A 152 13.28 18.08 5.42
C PHE A 152 14.00 17.19 6.42
N ALA A 153 13.25 16.53 7.29
CA ALA A 153 13.76 15.53 8.22
C ALA A 153 14.09 14.19 7.51
N GLU A 154 13.36 13.88 6.46
CA GLU A 154 13.53 12.68 5.65
C GLU A 154 14.13 13.01 4.29
N PRO A 155 14.89 12.08 3.66
CA PRO A 155 15.41 12.29 2.32
C PRO A 155 14.29 12.32 1.28
N ILE A 156 14.48 13.12 0.24
CA ILE A 156 13.62 13.18 -0.94
C ILE A 156 13.67 11.82 -1.65
N MET A 157 12.51 11.23 -1.89
CA MET A 157 12.39 9.90 -2.47
C MET A 157 12.37 9.90 -4.01
N TYR A 158 12.14 11.04 -4.64
CA TYR A 158 12.05 11.21 -6.08
C TYR A 158 12.91 12.42 -6.53
N ALA A 159 13.65 12.29 -7.62
CA ALA A 159 14.47 13.40 -8.12
C ALA A 159 13.58 14.58 -8.56
N VAL A 160 13.89 15.75 -8.05
CA VAL A 160 13.15 16.98 -8.33
C VAL A 160 13.85 17.73 -9.47
N GLU A 161 13.17 17.89 -10.60
CA GLU A 161 13.56 18.78 -11.68
C GLU A 161 12.57 19.95 -11.72
N ALA A 162 13.03 21.14 -11.36
CA ALA A 162 12.17 22.33 -11.18
C ALA A 162 11.35 22.68 -12.43
N LYS A 163 11.88 22.34 -13.62
CA LYS A 163 11.19 22.57 -14.90
C LYS A 163 9.81 21.90 -15.00
N TRP A 164 9.54 20.86 -14.19
CA TRP A 164 8.25 20.14 -14.21
C TRP A 164 7.18 20.78 -13.32
N GLY A 165 7.49 21.89 -12.64
CA GLY A 165 6.52 22.64 -11.85
C GLY A 165 6.18 22.02 -10.50
N TRP A 166 7.17 21.48 -9.81
CA TRP A 166 7.05 20.99 -8.45
C TRP A 166 6.57 22.06 -7.47
N LYS A 167 5.82 21.65 -6.47
CA LYS A 167 5.26 22.52 -5.43
C LYS A 167 5.50 21.97 -4.04
N ILE A 168 5.60 22.85 -3.07
CA ILE A 168 5.34 22.52 -1.66
C ILE A 168 3.90 22.91 -1.36
N ARG A 169 3.17 21.95 -0.75
CA ARG A 169 1.77 22.10 -0.37
C ARG A 169 1.60 21.91 1.12
N LYS A 170 0.72 22.69 1.74
CA LYS A 170 0.30 22.48 3.13
C LYS A 170 -0.36 21.12 3.26
N TYR A 171 0.03 20.37 4.28
CA TYR A 171 -0.51 19.05 4.55
C TYR A 171 -1.25 19.01 5.89
N PRO A 172 -2.57 19.22 5.90
CA PRO A 172 -3.38 19.04 7.10
C PRO A 172 -3.49 17.56 7.47
N HIS A 173 -3.16 17.23 8.72
CA HIS A 173 -3.06 15.86 9.22
C HIS A 173 -3.34 15.80 10.71
N TYR A 174 -3.45 14.59 11.25
CA TYR A 174 -3.31 14.30 12.67
C TYR A 174 -2.05 13.48 12.88
N GLU A 175 -1.50 13.52 14.08
CA GLU A 175 -0.25 12.83 14.42
C GLU A 175 -0.37 12.05 15.73
N HIS A 176 0.53 11.05 15.89
CA HIS A 176 0.62 10.21 17.08
C HIS A 176 -0.70 9.49 17.42
N VAL A 177 -1.30 8.84 16.41
CA VAL A 177 -2.49 8.02 16.57
C VAL A 177 -2.09 6.56 16.60
N GLY A 178 -2.51 5.84 17.65
CA GLY A 178 -2.25 4.42 17.80
C GLY A 178 -3.52 3.57 17.77
N VAL A 179 -3.41 2.34 17.24
CA VAL A 179 -4.43 1.28 17.40
C VAL A 179 -3.72 0.02 17.89
N GLU A 180 -4.09 -0.50 19.05
CA GLU A 180 -3.32 -1.56 19.71
C GLU A 180 -4.16 -2.59 20.47
N ASP A 181 -3.62 -3.82 20.54
CA ASP A 181 -4.04 -4.84 21.51
C ASP A 181 -5.53 -5.18 21.42
N LEU A 182 -6.06 -5.38 20.21
CA LEU A 182 -7.47 -5.72 20.01
C LEU A 182 -7.67 -6.60 18.75
N THR A 183 -8.88 -7.07 18.57
CA THR A 183 -9.32 -7.84 17.40
C THR A 183 -10.46 -7.11 16.70
N PHE A 184 -10.40 -7.01 15.38
CA PHE A 184 -11.53 -6.71 14.52
C PHE A 184 -12.07 -8.01 13.93
N GLU A 185 -13.38 -8.19 13.97
CA GLU A 185 -14.03 -9.38 13.44
C GLU A 185 -15.19 -8.99 12.54
N GLY A 186 -15.17 -9.48 11.30
CA GLY A 186 -16.26 -9.36 10.33
C GLY A 186 -16.91 -10.71 10.06
N ARG A 187 -17.75 -10.77 9.05
CA ARG A 187 -18.48 -11.96 8.58
C ARG A 187 -18.28 -12.16 7.09
N SER A 188 -17.01 -12.09 6.61
CA SER A 188 -16.72 -12.37 5.20
C SER A 188 -17.21 -13.75 4.79
N LYS A 189 -17.66 -13.89 3.55
CA LYS A 189 -18.27 -15.12 3.04
C LYS A 189 -17.27 -16.27 3.03
N GLU A 190 -17.76 -17.49 3.29
CA GLU A 190 -16.97 -18.70 3.13
C GLU A 190 -16.54 -18.91 1.66
N ASN A 191 -17.45 -18.63 0.72
CA ASN A 191 -17.22 -18.74 -0.71
C ASN A 191 -16.96 -17.36 -1.32
N PHE A 192 -15.83 -16.74 -0.94
CA PHE A 192 -15.39 -15.47 -1.51
C PHE A 192 -15.16 -15.59 -3.02
N GLY A 193 -15.69 -14.64 -3.78
CA GLY A 193 -15.42 -14.45 -5.20
C GLY A 193 -14.88 -13.05 -5.46
N HIS A 194 -13.68 -12.95 -6.02
CA HIS A 194 -13.08 -11.66 -6.36
C HIS A 194 -13.96 -10.91 -7.38
N HIS A 195 -14.39 -9.72 -7.05
CA HIS A 195 -15.33 -8.89 -7.82
C HIS A 195 -16.67 -9.54 -8.12
N ALA A 196 -17.08 -10.56 -7.34
CA ALA A 196 -18.38 -11.20 -7.54
C ALA A 196 -19.53 -10.35 -7.00
N SER A 197 -19.32 -9.64 -5.90
CA SER A 197 -20.30 -8.72 -5.32
C SER A 197 -19.64 -7.72 -4.38
N TRP A 198 -20.38 -6.67 -4.02
CA TRP A 198 -19.93 -5.71 -3.02
C TRP A 198 -19.73 -6.35 -1.63
N GLU A 199 -20.44 -7.44 -1.35
CA GLU A 199 -20.26 -8.18 -0.10
C GLU A 199 -18.90 -8.88 -0.06
N ASP A 200 -18.42 -9.36 -1.20
CA ASP A 200 -17.09 -9.95 -1.31
C ASP A 200 -16.00 -8.88 -1.16
N ASP A 201 -16.11 -7.79 -1.92
CA ASP A 201 -15.02 -6.83 -2.05
C ASP A 201 -14.93 -5.84 -0.88
N GLY A 202 -16.05 -5.45 -0.27
CA GLY A 202 -16.00 -4.29 0.59
C GLY A 202 -16.90 -4.28 1.82
N ALA A 203 -17.70 -5.30 2.05
CA ALA A 203 -18.72 -5.26 3.10
C ALA A 203 -18.16 -5.16 4.52
N TYR A 204 -17.01 -5.76 4.79
CA TYR A 204 -16.40 -5.87 6.10
C TYR A 204 -15.02 -5.21 6.11
N LYS A 205 -15.02 -3.87 6.12
CA LYS A 205 -13.83 -3.03 6.20
C LYS A 205 -13.77 -2.36 7.57
N PRO A 206 -12.99 -2.90 8.53
CA PRO A 206 -13.05 -2.40 9.90
C PRO A 206 -12.39 -1.05 10.11
N LEU A 207 -11.26 -0.75 9.43
CA LEU A 207 -10.44 0.40 9.79
C LEU A 207 -9.81 1.11 8.61
N ASN A 208 -9.89 2.43 8.63
CA ASN A 208 -9.12 3.33 7.77
C ASN A 208 -8.36 4.36 8.59
N MET A 209 -7.10 4.61 8.21
CA MET A 209 -6.23 5.64 8.78
C MET A 209 -5.83 6.62 7.66
N MET A 210 -6.32 7.87 7.72
CA MET A 210 -6.17 8.80 6.61
C MET A 210 -5.64 10.16 7.05
N ARG A 211 -4.62 10.65 6.36
CA ARG A 211 -3.89 11.88 6.68
C ARG A 211 -3.39 11.88 8.12
N LEU A 212 -2.60 10.86 8.41
CA LEU A 212 -1.92 10.71 9.69
C LEU A 212 -0.41 10.74 9.47
N THR A 213 0.33 11.21 10.48
CA THR A 213 1.79 11.10 10.54
C THR A 213 2.22 10.45 11.85
N ASP A 214 3.39 9.80 11.86
CA ASP A 214 4.00 9.19 13.06
C ASP A 214 3.01 8.34 13.87
N SER A 215 2.15 7.62 13.14
CA SER A 215 1.02 6.86 13.69
C SER A 215 1.19 5.37 13.45
N TRP A 216 0.51 4.55 14.24
CA TRP A 216 0.75 3.11 14.18
C TRP A 216 -0.49 2.26 14.44
N ILE A 217 -0.43 1.04 13.92
CA ILE A 217 -1.29 -0.08 14.33
C ILE A 217 -0.40 -1.28 14.63
N ARG A 218 -0.58 -1.92 15.77
CA ARG A 218 0.23 -3.06 16.19
C ARG A 218 -0.50 -4.01 17.15
N ARG A 219 -0.13 -5.28 17.10
CA ARG A 219 -0.72 -6.34 17.93
C ARG A 219 -2.24 -6.37 17.78
N VAL A 220 -2.67 -6.41 16.52
CA VAL A 220 -4.09 -6.42 16.13
C VAL A 220 -4.38 -7.63 15.27
N ASP A 221 -5.52 -8.27 15.51
CA ASP A 221 -6.04 -9.32 14.66
C ASP A 221 -7.20 -8.80 13.81
N PHE A 222 -7.26 -9.26 12.56
CA PHE A 222 -8.38 -9.10 11.67
C PHE A 222 -8.94 -10.48 11.31
N ARG A 223 -10.22 -10.75 11.60
CA ARG A 223 -10.84 -12.04 11.36
C ARG A 223 -12.05 -11.90 10.45
N GLY A 224 -12.08 -12.65 9.35
CA GLY A 224 -13.22 -12.67 8.44
C GLY A 224 -13.59 -11.29 7.91
N VAL A 225 -12.61 -10.54 7.42
CA VAL A 225 -12.76 -9.17 6.89
C VAL A 225 -12.59 -9.14 5.38
N SER A 226 -13.28 -8.22 4.71
CA SER A 226 -13.09 -8.01 3.26
C SER A 226 -11.77 -7.30 2.97
N GLU A 227 -11.45 -6.24 3.69
CA GLU A 227 -10.16 -5.55 3.69
C GLU A 227 -9.75 -5.31 5.14
N ALA A 228 -8.48 -5.58 5.48
CA ALA A 228 -8.05 -5.46 6.86
C ALA A 228 -7.84 -3.98 7.25
N LEU A 229 -6.99 -3.26 6.53
CA LEU A 229 -6.60 -1.90 6.86
C LEU A 229 -6.18 -1.13 5.60
N SER A 230 -6.63 0.12 5.51
CA SER A 230 -6.08 1.10 4.57
C SER A 230 -5.39 2.24 5.31
N ILE A 231 -4.15 2.56 4.91
CA ILE A 231 -3.38 3.74 5.34
C ILE A 231 -3.31 4.67 4.14
N VAL A 232 -4.01 5.82 4.22
CA VAL A 232 -4.30 6.66 3.06
C VAL A 232 -3.72 8.07 3.24
N SER A 233 -3.02 8.58 2.23
CA SER A 233 -2.44 9.94 2.21
C SER A 233 -1.70 10.28 3.50
N SER A 234 -0.96 9.33 4.05
CA SER A 234 -0.29 9.37 5.35
C SER A 234 1.22 9.27 5.19
N ALA A 235 1.97 9.60 6.25
CA ALA A 235 3.42 9.51 6.21
C ALA A 235 4.02 8.97 7.50
N ASN A 236 5.17 8.26 7.40
CA ASN A 236 5.90 7.72 8.55
C ASN A 236 5.02 6.89 9.48
N CYS A 237 4.00 6.19 8.93
CA CYS A 237 3.12 5.32 9.70
C CYS A 237 3.58 3.87 9.62
N SER A 238 3.27 3.11 10.66
CA SER A 238 3.68 1.71 10.77
C SER A 238 2.50 0.81 11.08
N ALA A 239 2.35 -0.28 10.31
CA ALA A 239 1.41 -1.38 10.58
C ALA A 239 2.23 -2.65 10.83
N TYR A 240 2.24 -3.19 12.04
CA TYR A 240 3.09 -4.33 12.34
C TYR A 240 2.56 -5.24 13.44
N ASP A 241 3.03 -6.50 13.41
CA ASP A 241 2.58 -7.54 14.33
C ASP A 241 1.06 -7.70 14.26
N ILE A 242 0.60 -8.01 13.04
CA ILE A 242 -0.80 -8.14 12.66
C ILE A 242 -1.06 -9.58 12.22
N GLU A 243 -2.19 -10.14 12.64
CA GLU A 243 -2.68 -11.42 12.14
C GLU A 243 -3.99 -11.21 11.37
N ILE A 244 -4.08 -11.81 10.18
CA ILE A 244 -5.29 -11.85 9.37
C ILE A 244 -5.72 -13.32 9.26
N SER A 245 -7.00 -13.60 9.51
CA SER A 245 -7.51 -15.00 9.59
C SER A 245 -9.00 -15.08 9.28
N GLY A 246 -9.54 -16.29 9.34
CA GLY A 246 -10.93 -16.57 9.00
C GLY A 246 -11.13 -16.78 7.51
N ASN A 247 -12.32 -16.51 7.00
CA ASN A 247 -12.58 -16.60 5.57
C ASN A 247 -11.83 -15.49 4.84
N ARG A 248 -11.26 -15.83 3.68
CA ARG A 248 -10.56 -14.84 2.85
C ARG A 248 -11.51 -13.74 2.39
N GLY A 249 -10.97 -12.57 2.21
CA GLY A 249 -11.59 -11.42 1.58
C GLY A 249 -10.70 -10.87 0.47
N HIS A 250 -10.88 -9.60 0.17
CA HIS A 250 -10.25 -8.95 -0.97
C HIS A 250 -8.78 -8.59 -0.71
N SER A 251 -8.43 -7.94 0.41
CA SER A 251 -7.06 -7.48 0.64
C SER A 251 -6.62 -7.41 2.10
N GLY A 252 -5.31 -7.49 2.31
CA GLY A 252 -4.64 -7.30 3.60
C GLY A 252 -4.47 -5.82 3.99
N VAL A 253 -3.25 -5.44 4.34
CA VAL A 253 -2.90 -4.05 4.71
C VAL A 253 -2.44 -3.29 3.47
N ARG A 254 -3.05 -2.15 3.19
CA ARG A 254 -2.75 -1.35 2.00
C ARG A 254 -2.24 0.04 2.34
N SER A 255 -1.11 0.45 1.72
CA SER A 255 -0.63 1.82 1.67
C SER A 255 -1.16 2.50 0.41
N GLN A 256 -1.91 3.60 0.55
CA GLN A 256 -2.51 4.32 -0.57
C GLN A 256 -2.11 5.79 -0.55
N SER A 257 -1.55 6.31 -1.64
CA SER A 257 -1.10 7.71 -1.73
C SER A 257 -0.30 8.18 -0.50
N SER A 258 0.54 7.33 0.04
CA SER A 258 1.23 7.55 1.31
C SER A 258 2.75 7.47 1.12
N SER A 259 3.51 8.14 2.00
CA SER A 259 4.97 8.14 1.93
C SER A 259 5.57 7.39 3.11
N ARG A 260 6.55 6.51 2.86
CA ARG A 260 7.35 5.81 3.89
C ARG A 260 6.49 5.07 4.91
N ILE A 261 5.61 4.19 4.41
CA ILE A 261 4.79 3.31 5.25
C ILE A 261 5.55 2.00 5.49
N PHE A 262 5.65 1.62 6.76
CA PHE A 262 6.19 0.32 7.15
C PHE A 262 5.04 -0.66 7.42
N ILE A 263 5.05 -1.78 6.71
CA ILE A 263 4.11 -2.90 6.86
C ILE A 263 4.94 -4.13 7.22
N GLY A 264 5.02 -4.46 8.51
CA GLY A 264 5.95 -5.49 8.96
C GLY A 264 5.31 -6.58 9.83
N LYS A 265 5.76 -7.83 9.63
CA LYS A 265 5.25 -8.99 10.39
C LYS A 265 3.72 -9.05 10.36
N VAL A 266 3.15 -8.89 9.17
CA VAL A 266 1.75 -9.21 8.90
C VAL A 266 1.69 -10.68 8.51
N CYS A 267 0.94 -11.47 9.29
CA CYS A 267 0.74 -12.89 9.06
C CYS A 267 -0.69 -13.13 8.59
N ASP A 268 -0.86 -13.39 7.30
CA ASP A 268 -2.17 -13.67 6.71
C ASP A 268 -2.35 -15.18 6.52
N ARG A 269 -3.26 -15.75 7.31
CA ARG A 269 -3.65 -17.15 7.30
C ARG A 269 -5.11 -17.34 6.92
N SER A 270 -5.65 -16.43 6.12
CA SER A 270 -7.03 -16.53 5.63
C SER A 270 -7.20 -17.79 4.79
N ARG A 271 -8.36 -18.42 4.90
CA ARG A 271 -8.70 -19.65 4.20
C ARG A 271 -9.78 -19.42 3.16
N GLY A 272 -9.80 -20.18 2.10
CA GLY A 272 -10.83 -20.05 1.07
C GLY A 272 -10.53 -20.78 -0.22
N GLN A 273 -11.39 -20.57 -1.19
CA GLN A 273 -11.23 -21.15 -2.52
C GLN A 273 -10.02 -20.55 -3.23
N ALA A 274 -9.17 -21.41 -3.76
CA ALA A 274 -8.10 -21.01 -4.66
C ALA A 274 -8.59 -21.02 -6.10
N VAL A 275 -8.13 -20.07 -6.90
CA VAL A 275 -8.46 -19.95 -8.31
C VAL A 275 -7.17 -19.86 -9.12
N SER A 276 -7.03 -20.72 -10.12
CA SER A 276 -5.89 -20.70 -11.07
C SER A 276 -6.39 -20.72 -12.50
N PRO A 277 -5.60 -20.29 -13.49
CA PRO A 277 -5.96 -20.48 -14.89
C PRO A 277 -6.29 -21.93 -15.21
N PRO A 278 -7.34 -22.17 -16.01
CA PRO A 278 -8.20 -21.22 -16.73
C PRO A 278 -9.29 -20.55 -15.87
N TYR A 279 -8.94 -20.07 -14.67
CA TYR A 279 -9.84 -19.39 -13.71
C TYR A 279 -10.96 -20.28 -13.13
N THR A 280 -10.71 -21.56 -13.04
CA THR A 280 -11.56 -22.49 -12.31
C THR A 280 -11.04 -22.68 -10.89
N SER A 281 -11.95 -22.93 -9.94
CA SER A 281 -11.55 -23.28 -8.59
C SER A 281 -10.62 -24.50 -8.60
N THR A 282 -9.44 -24.36 -7.98
CA THR A 282 -8.47 -25.45 -7.85
C THR A 282 -8.58 -26.17 -6.50
N GLY A 283 -9.58 -25.84 -5.72
CA GLY A 283 -9.84 -26.42 -4.42
C GLY A 283 -9.84 -25.38 -3.30
N TYR A 284 -10.05 -25.87 -2.10
CA TYR A 284 -10.05 -25.07 -0.88
C TYR A 284 -8.67 -25.12 -0.22
N PHE A 285 -8.13 -23.97 0.15
CA PHE A 285 -6.87 -23.86 0.84
C PHE A 285 -7.10 -23.36 2.27
N GLU A 286 -6.61 -24.09 3.26
CA GLU A 286 -6.60 -23.66 4.67
C GLU A 286 -5.69 -22.45 4.90
N ASN A 287 -4.74 -22.21 4.00
CA ASN A 287 -3.84 -21.07 3.98
C ASN A 287 -3.86 -20.42 2.59
N ALA A 288 -5.04 -19.97 2.16
CA ALA A 288 -5.16 -19.28 0.87
C ALA A 288 -4.55 -17.87 0.91
N GLY A 289 -4.65 -17.18 2.04
CA GLY A 289 -4.42 -15.75 2.20
C GLY A 289 -5.59 -14.91 1.70
N GLN A 290 -5.60 -13.63 1.98
CA GLN A 290 -6.47 -12.66 1.31
C GLN A 290 -6.20 -12.73 -0.20
N TYR A 291 -7.20 -12.41 -1.04
CA TYR A 291 -7.02 -12.52 -2.50
C TYR A 291 -5.81 -11.71 -2.98
N HIS A 292 -5.68 -10.48 -2.51
CA HIS A 292 -4.48 -9.68 -2.56
C HIS A 292 -3.85 -9.63 -1.18
N ALA A 293 -2.59 -9.95 -1.06
CA ALA A 293 -1.86 -9.76 0.17
C ALA A 293 -1.75 -8.27 0.52
N SER A 294 -0.92 -7.92 1.50
CA SER A 294 -0.61 -6.50 1.74
C SER A 294 0.05 -5.86 0.53
N GLY A 295 -0.21 -4.57 0.30
CA GLY A 295 0.23 -3.93 -0.93
C GLY A 295 0.20 -2.41 -0.92
N VAL A 296 0.34 -1.85 -2.12
CA VAL A 296 0.39 -0.41 -2.38
C VAL A 296 -0.58 0.00 -3.47
N SER A 297 -1.00 1.26 -3.49
CA SER A 297 -1.83 1.82 -4.56
C SER A 297 -1.66 3.33 -4.69
N ASN A 298 -2.19 3.88 -5.78
CA ASN A 298 -2.16 5.30 -6.09
C ASN A 298 -0.71 5.86 -6.09
N THR A 299 -0.48 7.02 -5.49
CA THR A 299 0.83 7.67 -5.42
C THR A 299 1.70 7.20 -4.25
N SER A 300 1.53 5.96 -3.76
CA SER A 300 2.36 5.42 -2.68
C SER A 300 3.85 5.49 -3.02
N LEU A 301 4.66 5.99 -2.10
CA LEU A 301 6.09 6.24 -2.31
C LEU A 301 6.90 5.74 -1.10
N GLY A 302 7.86 4.83 -1.35
CA GLY A 302 8.77 4.34 -0.32
C GLY A 302 8.14 3.43 0.73
N ALA A 303 7.13 2.65 0.36
CA ALA A 303 6.56 1.64 1.24
C ALA A 303 7.51 0.45 1.43
N VAL A 304 7.52 -0.12 2.61
CA VAL A 304 8.32 -1.33 2.94
C VAL A 304 7.38 -2.40 3.49
N LEU A 305 7.35 -3.55 2.83
CA LEU A 305 6.76 -4.78 3.33
C LEU A 305 7.89 -5.65 3.89
N TRP A 306 7.98 -5.77 5.21
CA TRP A 306 9.09 -6.44 5.86
C TRP A 306 8.64 -7.69 6.63
N ASN A 307 9.27 -8.84 6.31
CA ASN A 307 9.05 -10.10 7.01
C ASN A 307 7.56 -10.49 7.15
N ASN A 308 6.77 -10.18 6.11
CA ASN A 308 5.37 -10.56 6.05
C ASN A 308 5.23 -11.99 5.57
N THR A 309 4.18 -12.67 6.04
CA THR A 309 3.76 -13.96 5.51
C THR A 309 2.33 -13.85 4.98
N TRP A 310 2.07 -14.46 3.84
CA TRP A 310 0.73 -14.57 3.27
C TRP A 310 0.49 -15.97 2.70
N GLY A 311 -0.75 -16.27 2.39
CA GLY A 311 -1.14 -17.61 1.95
C GLY A 311 -0.66 -17.96 0.54
N ASP A 312 -0.80 -19.25 0.21
CA ASP A 312 -0.27 -19.84 -1.02
C ASP A 312 -0.98 -19.36 -2.30
N ASP A 313 -2.20 -18.80 -2.18
CA ASP A 313 -3.00 -18.29 -3.31
C ASP A 313 -3.12 -16.77 -3.28
N ALA A 314 -2.12 -16.11 -2.73
CA ALA A 314 -2.02 -14.65 -2.65
C ALA A 314 -0.68 -14.16 -3.21
N PHE A 315 -0.56 -12.86 -3.38
CA PHE A 315 0.69 -12.18 -3.65
C PHE A 315 0.58 -10.70 -3.28
N PHE A 316 1.72 -10.05 -3.08
CA PHE A 316 1.82 -8.59 -2.98
C PHE A 316 1.02 -7.93 -4.10
N GLU A 317 0.20 -6.95 -3.75
CA GLU A 317 -0.56 -6.19 -4.72
C GLU A 317 0.05 -4.81 -4.97
N SER A 318 0.17 -4.43 -6.22
CA SER A 318 0.35 -3.05 -6.63
C SER A 318 -0.86 -2.59 -7.41
N HIS A 319 -1.80 -1.94 -6.71
CA HIS A 319 -3.11 -1.60 -7.25
C HIS A 319 -3.09 -0.23 -7.92
N SER A 320 -2.55 -0.19 -9.15
CA SER A 320 -2.67 0.94 -10.09
C SER A 320 -2.18 2.33 -9.61
N ARG A 321 -2.19 3.28 -10.51
CA ARG A 321 -1.98 4.73 -10.30
C ARG A 321 -0.63 5.12 -9.70
N GLN A 322 0.46 4.56 -10.20
CA GLN A 322 1.81 5.10 -10.01
C GLN A 322 2.46 4.91 -8.63
N PRO A 323 2.30 3.79 -7.91
CA PRO A 323 3.17 3.52 -6.77
C PRO A 323 4.63 3.46 -7.22
N ARG A 324 5.57 3.83 -6.34
CA ARG A 324 7.01 3.87 -6.62
C ARG A 324 7.83 3.46 -5.41
N ALA A 325 9.05 2.98 -5.67
CA ALA A 325 10.05 2.70 -4.64
C ALA A 325 9.52 1.81 -3.50
N THR A 326 8.83 0.74 -3.86
CA THR A 326 8.32 -0.24 -2.90
C THR A 326 9.34 -1.34 -2.68
N LEU A 327 9.60 -1.69 -1.43
CA LEU A 327 10.48 -2.79 -1.05
C LEU A 327 9.66 -3.93 -0.44
N VAL A 328 9.67 -5.10 -1.10
CA VAL A 328 9.18 -6.36 -0.57
C VAL A 328 10.39 -7.13 -0.03
N ASP A 329 10.57 -7.13 1.28
CA ASP A 329 11.80 -7.54 1.95
C ASP A 329 11.58 -8.76 2.83
N ARG A 330 12.23 -9.87 2.50
CA ARG A 330 12.22 -11.09 3.30
C ARG A 330 10.81 -11.64 3.58
N CYS A 331 9.91 -11.48 2.64
CA CYS A 331 8.53 -11.98 2.75
C CYS A 331 8.43 -13.45 2.36
N THR A 332 7.37 -14.12 2.81
CA THR A 332 7.08 -15.52 2.49
C THR A 332 5.62 -15.68 2.09
N GLY A 333 5.35 -16.41 0.99
CA GLY A 333 3.99 -16.72 0.56
C GLY A 333 3.86 -17.01 -0.93
N GLY A 334 2.66 -17.05 -1.45
CA GLY A 334 2.41 -17.31 -2.86
C GLY A 334 3.01 -16.23 -3.77
N PHE A 335 3.48 -16.64 -4.94
CA PHE A 335 3.85 -15.80 -6.05
C PHE A 335 2.88 -16.10 -7.20
N VAL A 336 1.71 -15.47 -7.13
CA VAL A 336 0.60 -15.77 -8.04
C VAL A 336 0.34 -14.54 -8.92
N GLN A 337 0.65 -14.64 -10.20
CA GLN A 337 0.66 -13.55 -11.16
C GLN A 337 -0.59 -12.66 -11.09
N TRP A 338 -1.77 -13.24 -11.20
CA TRP A 338 -3.05 -12.51 -11.26
C TRP A 338 -3.54 -11.97 -9.90
N ARG A 339 -2.71 -12.04 -8.88
CA ARG A 339 -2.89 -11.37 -7.58
C ARG A 339 -2.11 -10.07 -7.48
N PHE A 340 -1.19 -9.80 -8.42
CA PHE A 340 -0.27 -8.67 -8.35
C PHE A 340 -0.91 -7.34 -8.74
N GLY A 341 -1.68 -7.32 -9.79
CA GLY A 341 -2.15 -6.08 -10.41
C GLY A 341 -3.54 -5.65 -9.97
N GLY A 342 -3.87 -4.44 -10.33
CA GLY A 342 -5.16 -3.80 -10.10
C GLY A 342 -5.91 -3.50 -11.39
N ASP A 343 -6.45 -2.30 -11.50
CA ASP A 343 -7.34 -1.85 -12.56
C ASP A 343 -6.63 -1.76 -13.93
N GLU A 344 -7.24 -2.32 -14.95
CA GLU A 344 -6.73 -2.29 -16.34
C GLU A 344 -6.65 -0.88 -16.95
N THR A 345 -7.48 0.06 -16.45
CA THR A 345 -7.51 1.43 -16.98
C THR A 345 -6.44 2.31 -16.35
N ASN A 346 -5.85 1.89 -15.23
CA ASN A 346 -4.89 2.65 -14.46
C ASN A 346 -3.48 2.03 -14.48
N VAL A 347 -3.15 1.27 -15.51
CA VAL A 347 -1.80 0.71 -15.69
C VAL A 347 -0.80 1.80 -16.12
N PRO A 348 0.50 1.67 -15.79
CA PRO A 348 1.10 0.53 -15.09
C PRO A 348 0.75 0.49 -13.60
N ASN A 349 0.67 -0.71 -13.07
CA ASN A 349 0.31 -0.90 -11.65
C ASN A 349 1.42 -0.46 -10.69
N HIS A 350 2.65 -0.44 -11.14
CA HIS A 350 3.79 0.09 -10.40
C HIS A 350 4.76 0.79 -11.36
N LEU A 351 5.21 1.97 -11.01
CA LEU A 351 6.30 2.68 -11.67
C LEU A 351 7.67 2.23 -11.11
N GLY A 352 8.69 3.06 -11.25
CA GLY A 352 10.06 2.67 -10.96
C GLY A 352 10.33 2.14 -9.54
N ASP A 353 11.39 1.33 -9.43
CA ASP A 353 12.01 0.88 -8.19
C ASP A 353 11.15 -0.03 -7.29
N LEU A 354 10.32 -0.90 -7.89
CA LEU A 354 9.85 -2.08 -7.17
C LEU A 354 11.05 -3.00 -6.91
N THR A 355 11.32 -3.29 -5.65
CA THR A 355 12.42 -4.18 -5.24
C THR A 355 11.86 -5.36 -4.46
N ILE A 356 12.17 -6.57 -4.94
CA ILE A 356 11.86 -7.83 -4.28
C ILE A 356 13.16 -8.43 -3.76
N TRP A 357 13.30 -8.49 -2.43
CA TRP A 357 14.51 -8.95 -1.77
C TRP A 357 14.22 -10.16 -0.91
N ASN A 358 14.90 -11.28 -1.18
CA ASN A 358 14.77 -12.55 -0.45
C ASN A 358 13.30 -12.98 -0.24
N LEU A 359 12.51 -12.95 -1.31
CA LEU A 359 11.15 -13.52 -1.28
C LEU A 359 11.24 -15.04 -1.30
N ASN A 360 10.67 -15.69 -0.28
CA ASN A 360 10.47 -17.13 -0.22
C ASN A 360 9.09 -17.49 -0.79
N ALA A 361 9.03 -17.90 -2.06
CA ALA A 361 7.79 -18.28 -2.70
C ALA A 361 7.35 -19.69 -2.25
N THR A 362 6.21 -19.79 -1.56
CA THR A 362 5.66 -21.11 -1.15
C THR A 362 4.95 -21.82 -2.30
N ARG A 363 4.41 -21.07 -3.24
CA ARG A 363 3.78 -21.51 -4.48
C ARG A 363 4.01 -20.47 -5.56
N ALA A 364 4.29 -20.91 -6.78
CA ALA A 364 4.32 -20.04 -7.95
C ALA A 364 3.24 -20.46 -8.95
N ALA A 365 2.53 -19.50 -9.51
CA ALA A 365 1.53 -19.73 -10.55
C ALA A 365 1.41 -18.52 -11.48
N HIS A 366 1.40 -18.81 -12.79
CA HIS A 366 1.20 -17.85 -13.87
C HIS A 366 0.56 -18.53 -15.07
N ASP A 367 0.07 -17.76 -16.02
CA ASP A 367 -0.65 -18.25 -17.20
C ASP A 367 0.19 -18.24 -18.49
N PHE A 368 1.51 -18.08 -18.40
CA PHE A 368 2.42 -18.13 -19.55
C PHE A 368 2.77 -19.54 -20.05
N GLY A 369 2.22 -20.59 -19.42
CA GLY A 369 2.54 -21.97 -19.76
C GLY A 369 4.02 -22.28 -19.48
N ALA A 370 4.78 -22.73 -20.50
CA ALA A 370 6.20 -23.02 -20.40
C ALA A 370 7.11 -21.80 -20.63
N GLU A 371 6.53 -20.65 -21.00
CA GLU A 371 7.28 -19.43 -21.22
C GLU A 371 7.77 -18.82 -19.91
N PRO A 372 8.89 -18.08 -19.90
CA PRO A 372 9.34 -17.33 -18.75
C PRO A 372 8.27 -16.34 -18.24
N PHE A 373 8.27 -16.11 -16.94
CA PHE A 373 7.42 -15.11 -16.30
C PHE A 373 7.75 -13.71 -16.80
N LYS A 374 6.73 -12.95 -17.15
CA LYS A 374 6.83 -11.58 -17.67
C LYS A 374 6.00 -10.63 -16.80
N TRP A 375 6.59 -9.46 -16.51
CA TRP A 375 5.91 -8.41 -15.76
C TRP A 375 5.12 -7.45 -16.64
N TRP A 376 5.43 -7.42 -17.92
CA TRP A 376 4.84 -6.48 -18.85
C TRP A 376 4.62 -7.14 -20.21
N LEU A 377 3.39 -7.11 -20.70
CA LEU A 377 3.04 -7.45 -22.07
C LEU A 377 2.14 -6.37 -22.62
N SER A 378 2.34 -5.94 -23.87
CA SER A 378 1.49 -4.92 -24.52
C SER A 378 0.05 -5.36 -24.63
N SER A 379 -0.20 -6.68 -24.70
CA SER A 379 -1.54 -7.27 -24.66
C SER A 379 -2.19 -7.30 -23.30
N ASP A 380 -1.42 -7.13 -22.20
CA ASP A 380 -1.96 -7.17 -20.86
C ASP A 380 -2.78 -5.93 -20.53
N LYS A 381 -3.85 -6.15 -19.81
CA LYS A 381 -4.72 -5.10 -19.33
C LYS A 381 -4.63 -4.88 -17.83
N TRP A 382 -4.23 -5.92 -17.08
CA TRP A 382 -4.49 -6.00 -15.65
C TRP A 382 -3.29 -5.78 -14.73
N TRP A 383 -2.08 -6.11 -15.14
CA TRP A 383 -0.97 -6.21 -14.18
C TRP A 383 0.37 -5.68 -14.71
N LYS A 384 0.35 -4.69 -15.56
CA LYS A 384 1.56 -4.04 -16.07
C LYS A 384 2.33 -3.35 -14.96
N THR A 385 3.64 -3.51 -14.96
CA THR A 385 4.57 -2.83 -14.04
C THR A 385 5.87 -2.50 -14.74
N MET A 386 6.59 -1.49 -14.24
CA MET A 386 7.93 -1.20 -14.72
C MET A 386 8.91 -2.28 -14.25
N PRO A 387 10.02 -2.52 -14.98
CA PRO A 387 10.95 -3.59 -14.66
C PRO A 387 11.44 -3.53 -13.21
N PRO A 388 11.16 -4.55 -12.38
CA PRO A 388 11.56 -4.59 -10.98
C PRO A 388 13.03 -5.00 -10.80
N ILE A 389 13.53 -4.79 -9.58
CA ILE A 389 14.76 -5.37 -9.07
C ILE A 389 14.39 -6.61 -8.27
N ILE A 390 14.97 -7.77 -8.60
CA ILE A 390 14.70 -9.05 -7.94
C ILE A 390 16.03 -9.64 -7.48
N VAL A 391 16.16 -9.84 -6.18
CA VAL A 391 17.38 -10.40 -5.58
C VAL A 391 17.02 -11.46 -4.55
N GLY A 392 17.61 -12.67 -4.66
CA GLY A 392 17.40 -13.73 -3.70
C GLY A 392 15.99 -14.34 -3.72
N PHE A 393 15.30 -14.31 -4.85
CA PHE A 393 14.04 -15.02 -5.00
C PHE A 393 14.27 -16.52 -4.87
N HIS A 394 13.53 -17.22 -4.00
CA HIS A 394 13.74 -18.64 -3.73
C HIS A 394 12.45 -19.35 -3.31
N GLY A 395 12.52 -20.65 -3.01
CA GLY A 395 11.37 -21.50 -2.74
C GLY A 395 10.82 -22.13 -4.02
N ALA A 396 9.58 -21.86 -4.38
CA ALA A 396 9.02 -22.33 -5.64
C ALA A 396 9.79 -21.74 -6.83
N ALA A 397 10.15 -22.57 -7.78
CA ALA A 397 10.95 -22.15 -8.94
C ALA A 397 10.14 -21.26 -9.88
N VAL A 398 10.74 -20.15 -10.31
CA VAL A 398 10.22 -19.25 -11.35
C VAL A 398 11.36 -18.92 -12.30
N THR A 399 11.15 -19.11 -13.59
CA THR A 399 12.05 -18.60 -14.62
C THR A 399 11.53 -17.25 -15.05
N PHE A 400 12.30 -16.18 -14.85
CA PHE A 400 11.95 -14.83 -15.29
C PHE A 400 12.47 -14.58 -16.72
N ASP A 401 11.72 -13.78 -17.48
CA ASP A 401 12.25 -13.14 -18.68
C ASP A 401 13.22 -12.04 -18.24
N GLU A 402 14.52 -12.24 -18.52
CA GLU A 402 15.59 -11.34 -18.07
C GLU A 402 15.86 -10.18 -19.05
N SER A 403 15.00 -9.96 -20.05
CA SER A 403 15.13 -8.80 -20.89
C SER A 403 15.02 -7.49 -20.09
N ALA A 404 15.68 -6.44 -20.54
CA ALA A 404 15.68 -5.13 -19.88
C ALA A 404 14.27 -4.50 -19.78
N GLU A 405 13.33 -4.98 -20.57
CA GLU A 405 11.92 -4.57 -20.52
C GLU A 405 11.14 -5.28 -19.42
N GLN A 406 11.65 -6.41 -18.90
CA GLN A 406 10.95 -7.24 -17.93
C GLN A 406 11.59 -7.19 -16.54
N VAL A 407 12.91 -7.16 -16.47
CA VAL A 407 13.65 -7.13 -15.19
C VAL A 407 14.78 -6.11 -15.28
N LYS A 408 14.79 -5.16 -14.35
CA LYS A 408 15.87 -4.17 -14.24
C LYS A 408 17.16 -4.80 -13.71
N TYR A 409 17.04 -5.73 -12.78
CA TYR A 409 18.17 -6.46 -12.19
C TYR A 409 17.67 -7.77 -11.58
N LEU A 410 18.36 -8.87 -11.89
CA LEU A 410 18.09 -10.19 -11.32
C LEU A 410 19.39 -10.79 -10.76
N GLU A 411 19.34 -11.20 -9.49
CA GLU A 411 20.46 -11.87 -8.85
C GLU A 411 19.99 -13.01 -7.94
N SER A 412 20.71 -14.11 -7.95
CA SER A 412 20.49 -15.27 -7.07
C SER A 412 19.04 -15.77 -7.11
N ASN A 413 18.52 -16.00 -8.32
CA ASN A 413 17.24 -16.68 -8.49
C ASN A 413 17.40 -18.16 -8.12
N GLY A 414 16.76 -18.59 -7.05
CA GLY A 414 16.82 -19.94 -6.47
C GLY A 414 17.49 -20.00 -5.09
N ALA A 415 18.12 -18.93 -4.60
CA ALA A 415 18.77 -18.91 -3.29
C ALA A 415 18.68 -17.54 -2.62
N ALA A 416 18.47 -17.54 -1.31
CA ALA A 416 18.53 -16.31 -0.52
C ALA A 416 19.95 -15.73 -0.51
N VAL A 417 20.06 -14.40 -0.32
CA VAL A 417 21.32 -13.66 -0.27
C VAL A 417 21.52 -12.94 1.06
N GLU A 418 22.77 -12.54 1.31
CA GLU A 418 23.10 -11.59 2.40
C GLU A 418 23.19 -10.15 1.85
N PRO A 419 22.74 -9.13 2.61
CA PRO A 419 22.09 -9.27 3.92
C PRO A 419 20.69 -9.88 3.80
N LEU A 420 20.25 -10.67 4.79
CA LEU A 420 18.93 -11.31 4.78
C LEU A 420 17.78 -10.30 4.61
N SER A 421 17.94 -9.11 5.16
CA SER A 421 16.99 -7.99 4.99
C SER A 421 17.71 -6.75 4.48
N LEU A 422 17.29 -6.28 3.33
CA LEU A 422 17.79 -5.04 2.74
C LEU A 422 17.37 -3.82 3.60
N TYR A 423 16.14 -3.82 4.10
CA TYR A 423 15.64 -2.75 4.96
C TYR A 423 16.47 -2.57 6.23
N GLU A 424 16.79 -3.69 6.92
CA GLU A 424 17.63 -3.64 8.11
C GLU A 424 19.07 -3.17 7.80
N ALA A 425 19.61 -3.59 6.65
CA ALA A 425 20.93 -3.13 6.20
C ALA A 425 20.94 -1.61 5.93
N GLN A 426 19.91 -1.11 5.27
CA GLN A 426 19.73 0.33 5.01
C GLN A 426 19.56 1.12 6.33
N LEU A 427 18.78 0.60 7.29
CA LEU A 427 18.65 1.22 8.61
C LEU A 427 20.00 1.27 9.33
N ARG A 428 20.76 0.17 9.33
CA ARG A 428 22.10 0.13 9.93
C ARG A 428 23.06 1.12 9.28
N GLN A 429 23.03 1.23 7.95
CA GLN A 429 23.85 2.20 7.24
C GLN A 429 23.47 3.65 7.59
N ARG A 430 22.17 3.96 7.67
CA ARG A 430 21.67 5.32 7.93
C ARG A 430 21.78 5.73 9.40
N LEU A 431 21.45 4.83 10.33
CA LEU A 431 21.31 5.11 11.76
C LEU A 431 22.51 4.62 12.58
N GLY A 432 23.35 3.74 12.03
CA GLY A 432 24.40 3.03 12.78
C GLY A 432 23.90 1.80 13.55
N TYR A 433 22.58 1.56 13.59
CA TYR A 433 21.97 0.44 14.30
C TYR A 433 20.64 0.04 13.68
N VAL A 434 20.12 -1.14 14.05
CA VAL A 434 18.75 -1.55 13.79
C VAL A 434 17.93 -1.24 15.05
N PRO A 435 16.80 -0.51 14.94
CA PRO A 435 15.98 -0.15 16.10
C PRO A 435 15.55 -1.36 16.93
N ALA A 436 15.57 -1.23 18.26
CA ALA A 436 15.26 -2.32 19.18
C ALA A 436 13.84 -2.88 18.97
N TRP A 437 12.86 -2.03 18.67
CA TRP A 437 11.51 -2.45 18.40
C TRP A 437 11.41 -3.37 17.16
N LEU A 438 12.20 -3.10 16.11
CA LEU A 438 12.25 -3.96 14.92
C LEU A 438 12.90 -5.30 15.22
N ASN A 439 13.98 -5.31 16.04
CA ASN A 439 14.61 -6.54 16.49
C ASN A 439 13.67 -7.41 17.33
N SER A 440 12.76 -6.80 18.09
CA SER A 440 11.76 -7.55 18.89
C SER A 440 10.67 -8.22 18.05
N LEU A 441 10.57 -7.87 16.76
CA LEU A 441 9.61 -8.48 15.83
C LEU A 441 10.16 -9.72 15.11
N LYS A 442 11.43 -10.01 15.20
CA LYS A 442 12.07 -11.20 14.61
C LYS A 442 11.64 -12.45 15.37
#